data_7e040637323cb4a240f5e869e10d401e
#
_entry.id   7e040637323cb4a240f5e869e10d401e
#
_cell.length_a   1.000
_cell.length_b   1.000
_cell.length_c   1.000
_cell.angle_alpha   90.00
_cell.angle_beta   90.00
_cell.angle_gamma   90.00
#
_symmetry.space_group_name_H-M   'P 1'
#
loop_
_entity.id
_entity.type
_entity.pdbx_description
1 polymer ?
#
loop_
_entity_poly.entity_id
_entity_poly.type
_entity_poly.pdbx_seq_one_letter_code
_entity_poly.pdbx_strand_id
1 'polypeptide(L)'
;MFDALGTMYEEAFAGSAAHLASLEQLLAVLPAHGRVLDIGSGTGRPTAQTLVDAGHEVLGVDVSPVMVDIASRQVPAAEFRCADVRTLPLEDGAFDAVCLYFALLQMPRADQGDVLRLAARVLRPGGHLAVATVPLDVEGVSGTFMGQPVEVTSFGEDAFTALVEEAGFTVLSRKSTMFVPAVPAAVPEPQMFLLARR
;
A
#
# COMPACT_ATOMS: atom_id res chain seq x y z
N MET A 1 -1.56 16.90 -1.67
CA MET A 1 -1.96 16.27 -2.94
C MET A 1 -3.20 15.39 -2.74
N PHE A 2 -3.18 14.35 -1.95
CA PHE A 2 -4.30 13.40 -1.79
C PHE A 2 -5.59 14.04 -1.28
N ASP A 3 -5.53 15.04 -0.40
CA ASP A 3 -6.72 15.81 0.03
C ASP A 3 -7.47 16.47 -1.14
N ALA A 4 -6.75 16.85 -2.21
CA ALA A 4 -7.36 17.47 -3.39
C ALA A 4 -7.93 16.46 -4.38
N LEU A 5 -7.43 15.21 -4.35
CA LEU A 5 -7.87 14.16 -5.28
C LEU A 5 -9.13 13.44 -4.79
N GLY A 6 -9.22 13.14 -3.49
CA GLY A 6 -10.37 12.45 -2.91
C GLY A 6 -10.75 11.20 -3.69
N THR A 7 -12.04 11.04 -4.03
CA THR A 7 -12.57 9.89 -4.78
C THR A 7 -12.09 9.80 -6.23
N MET A 8 -11.61 10.88 -6.84
CA MET A 8 -11.05 10.83 -8.20
C MET A 8 -9.84 9.90 -8.29
N TYR A 9 -9.05 9.77 -7.20
CA TYR A 9 -7.95 8.82 -7.14
C TYR A 9 -8.48 7.38 -7.25
N GLU A 10 -9.49 7.05 -6.46
CA GLU A 10 -10.13 5.72 -6.50
C GLU A 10 -10.68 5.40 -7.89
N GLU A 11 -11.41 6.33 -8.50
CA GLU A 11 -11.98 6.16 -9.84
C GLU A 11 -10.89 5.90 -10.90
N ALA A 12 -9.75 6.60 -10.80
CA ALA A 12 -8.62 6.44 -11.72
C ALA A 12 -7.98 5.05 -11.66
N PHE A 13 -7.98 4.40 -10.47
CA PHE A 13 -7.29 3.14 -10.21
C PHE A 13 -8.21 1.95 -9.93
N ALA A 14 -9.53 2.14 -9.90
CA ALA A 14 -10.53 1.11 -9.57
C ALA A 14 -10.46 -0.15 -10.45
N GLY A 15 -9.96 -0.03 -11.67
CA GLY A 15 -9.88 -1.14 -12.63
C GLY A 15 -8.61 -1.98 -12.56
N SER A 16 -7.74 -1.83 -11.55
CA SER A 16 -6.48 -2.58 -11.49
C SER A 16 -6.68 -4.06 -11.17
N ALA A 17 -6.76 -4.89 -12.21
CA ALA A 17 -6.83 -6.34 -12.07
C ALA A 17 -5.60 -6.93 -11.32
N ALA A 18 -4.43 -6.30 -11.48
CA ALA A 18 -3.21 -6.72 -10.78
C ALA A 18 -3.29 -6.46 -9.27
N HIS A 19 -3.90 -5.36 -8.84
CA HIS A 19 -4.14 -5.06 -7.42
C HIS A 19 -5.09 -6.10 -6.82
N LEU A 20 -6.22 -6.38 -7.48
CA LEU A 20 -7.16 -7.41 -7.02
C LEU A 20 -6.51 -8.79 -6.95
N ALA A 21 -5.74 -9.18 -7.95
CA ALA A 21 -5.00 -10.45 -7.94
C ALA A 21 -3.94 -10.52 -6.82
N SER A 22 -3.32 -9.40 -6.46
CA SER A 22 -2.41 -9.33 -5.30
C SER A 22 -3.16 -9.53 -3.98
N LEU A 23 -4.34 -8.93 -3.84
CA LEU A 23 -5.21 -9.15 -2.66
C LEU A 23 -5.69 -10.60 -2.56
N GLU A 24 -6.07 -11.23 -3.68
CA GLU A 24 -6.44 -12.65 -3.72
C GLU A 24 -5.28 -13.54 -3.24
N GLN A 25 -4.04 -13.26 -3.68
CA GLN A 25 -2.86 -13.99 -3.20
C GLN A 25 -2.63 -13.81 -1.69
N LEU A 26 -2.84 -12.60 -1.16
CA LEU A 26 -2.73 -12.34 0.27
C LEU A 26 -3.83 -13.09 1.03
N LEU A 27 -5.07 -13.04 0.60
CA LEU A 27 -6.19 -13.75 1.22
C LEU A 27 -5.96 -15.26 1.30
N ALA A 28 -5.33 -15.85 0.28
CA ALA A 28 -5.02 -17.29 0.23
C ALA A 28 -4.05 -17.75 1.31
N VAL A 29 -3.27 -16.85 1.92
CA VAL A 29 -2.27 -17.16 2.95
C VAL A 29 -2.61 -16.62 4.33
N LEU A 30 -3.65 -15.79 4.44
CA LEU A 30 -4.11 -15.25 5.71
C LEU A 30 -4.85 -16.31 6.54
N PRO A 31 -4.71 -16.30 7.87
CA PRO A 31 -5.58 -17.09 8.74
C PRO A 31 -7.00 -16.53 8.74
N ALA A 32 -7.99 -17.35 9.07
CA ALA A 32 -9.34 -16.86 9.29
C ALA A 32 -9.36 -15.75 10.34
N HIS A 33 -10.11 -14.68 10.10
CA HIS A 33 -10.21 -13.51 10.99
C HIS A 33 -8.86 -12.87 11.36
N GLY A 34 -7.92 -12.87 10.41
CA GLY A 34 -6.60 -12.25 10.62
C GLY A 34 -6.70 -10.73 10.80
N ARG A 35 -5.74 -10.15 11.56
CA ARG A 35 -5.59 -8.70 11.71
C ARG A 35 -4.65 -8.13 10.65
N VAL A 36 -5.10 -7.14 9.92
CA VAL A 36 -4.34 -6.52 8.82
C VAL A 36 -4.14 -5.02 9.07
N LEU A 37 -2.90 -4.57 8.90
CA LEU A 37 -2.56 -3.14 8.87
C LEU A 37 -2.46 -2.70 7.40
N ASP A 38 -3.25 -1.71 7.01
CA ASP A 38 -3.22 -1.10 5.67
C ASP A 38 -2.59 0.30 5.75
N ILE A 39 -1.32 0.41 5.35
CA ILE A 39 -0.53 1.65 5.41
C ILE A 39 -0.69 2.42 4.10
N GLY A 40 -1.10 3.68 4.19
CA GLY A 40 -1.52 4.48 3.05
C GLY A 40 -2.86 3.98 2.50
N SER A 41 -3.82 3.77 3.40
CA SER A 41 -5.11 3.12 3.10
C SER A 41 -6.00 3.89 2.13
N GLY A 42 -5.68 5.16 1.85
CA GLY A 42 -6.44 6.00 0.93
C GLY A 42 -7.93 6.02 1.28
N THR A 43 -8.78 5.77 0.29
CA THR A 43 -10.25 5.71 0.44
C THR A 43 -10.76 4.39 1.06
N GLY A 44 -9.87 3.48 1.44
CA GLY A 44 -10.22 2.13 1.93
C GLY A 44 -10.55 1.13 0.81
N ARG A 45 -10.59 1.55 -0.44
CA ARG A 45 -10.88 0.69 -1.60
C ARG A 45 -9.73 0.63 -2.61
N PRO A 46 -9.46 -0.56 -3.18
CA PRO A 46 -10.15 -1.84 -2.94
C PRO A 46 -9.65 -2.57 -1.69
N THR A 47 -8.51 -2.20 -1.07
CA THR A 47 -7.77 -3.00 -0.09
C THR A 47 -8.59 -3.32 1.16
N ALA A 48 -8.92 -2.31 1.98
CA ALA A 48 -9.63 -2.52 3.24
C ALA A 48 -11.01 -3.15 3.01
N GLN A 49 -11.75 -2.74 1.96
CA GLN A 49 -13.04 -3.32 1.63
C GLN A 49 -12.93 -4.83 1.35
N THR A 50 -11.99 -5.25 0.48
CA THR A 50 -11.80 -6.66 0.13
C THR A 50 -11.44 -7.51 1.36
N LEU A 51 -10.59 -6.99 2.24
CA LEU A 51 -10.17 -7.69 3.45
C LEU A 51 -11.30 -7.83 4.47
N VAL A 52 -12.10 -6.77 4.67
CA VAL A 52 -13.27 -6.80 5.56
C VAL A 52 -14.34 -7.76 5.02
N ASP A 53 -14.62 -7.73 3.72
CA ASP A 53 -15.60 -8.63 3.08
C ASP A 53 -15.19 -10.11 3.21
N ALA A 54 -13.88 -10.37 3.33
CA ALA A 54 -13.33 -11.71 3.61
C ALA A 54 -13.30 -12.06 5.12
N GLY A 55 -13.76 -11.16 6.00
CA GLY A 55 -13.90 -11.41 7.44
C GLY A 55 -12.66 -11.09 8.27
N HIS A 56 -11.73 -10.28 7.76
CA HIS A 56 -10.53 -9.83 8.49
C HIS A 56 -10.77 -8.51 9.24
N GLU A 57 -10.03 -8.33 10.34
CA GLU A 57 -9.96 -7.05 11.06
C GLU A 57 -8.94 -6.13 10.37
N VAL A 58 -9.35 -4.94 9.97
CA VAL A 58 -8.49 -4.00 9.26
C VAL A 58 -8.31 -2.71 10.06
N LEU A 59 -7.04 -2.32 10.25
CA LEU A 59 -6.63 -0.99 10.67
C LEU A 59 -6.01 -0.28 9.47
N GLY A 60 -6.71 0.68 8.89
CA GLY A 60 -6.18 1.58 7.86
C GLY A 60 -5.51 2.81 8.48
N VAL A 61 -4.36 3.19 7.96
CA VAL A 61 -3.63 4.39 8.38
C VAL A 61 -3.29 5.22 7.15
N ASP A 62 -3.66 6.49 7.16
CA ASP A 62 -3.31 7.44 6.10
C ASP A 62 -2.99 8.81 6.70
N VAL A 63 -2.11 9.56 6.05
CA VAL A 63 -1.76 10.93 6.49
C VAL A 63 -2.78 11.97 6.06
N SER A 64 -3.64 11.65 5.08
CA SER A 64 -4.66 12.53 4.54
C SER A 64 -5.95 12.42 5.36
N PRO A 65 -6.39 13.48 6.06
CA PRO A 65 -7.66 13.47 6.77
C PRO A 65 -8.86 13.31 5.85
N VAL A 66 -8.76 13.76 4.60
CA VAL A 66 -9.81 13.62 3.59
C VAL A 66 -9.96 12.15 3.19
N MET A 67 -8.83 11.45 2.95
CA MET A 67 -8.86 10.03 2.63
C MET A 67 -9.45 9.19 3.77
N VAL A 68 -9.02 9.47 5.01
CA VAL A 68 -9.53 8.77 6.20
C VAL A 68 -11.04 9.00 6.40
N ASP A 69 -11.53 10.22 6.16
CA ASP A 69 -12.96 10.51 6.25
C ASP A 69 -13.78 9.76 5.18
N ILE A 70 -13.27 9.70 3.94
CA ILE A 70 -13.88 8.91 2.86
C ILE A 70 -13.86 7.42 3.22
N ALA A 71 -12.71 6.87 3.63
CA ALA A 71 -12.54 5.48 3.98
C ALA A 71 -13.49 5.05 5.11
N SER A 72 -13.61 5.84 6.17
CA SER A 72 -14.48 5.56 7.31
C SER A 72 -15.97 5.50 6.91
N ARG A 73 -16.37 6.29 5.92
CA ARG A 73 -17.75 6.23 5.39
C ARG A 73 -17.97 5.07 4.43
N GLN A 74 -16.96 4.74 3.60
CA GLN A 74 -17.09 3.70 2.59
C GLN A 74 -16.95 2.29 3.16
N VAL A 75 -16.10 2.12 4.19
CA VAL A 75 -15.78 0.82 4.80
C VAL A 75 -15.96 0.90 6.32
N PRO A 76 -17.21 1.09 6.81
CA PRO A 76 -17.47 1.32 8.24
C PRO A 76 -17.15 0.11 9.15
N ALA A 77 -16.87 -1.05 8.58
CA ALA A 77 -16.45 -2.23 9.33
C ALA A 77 -14.93 -2.31 9.57
N ALA A 78 -14.14 -1.40 8.98
CA ALA A 78 -12.72 -1.22 9.29
C ALA A 78 -12.50 -0.04 10.23
N GLU A 79 -11.38 -0.06 10.96
CA GLU A 79 -10.89 1.11 11.72
C GLU A 79 -9.95 1.93 10.85
N PHE A 80 -10.09 3.26 10.83
CA PHE A 80 -9.17 4.16 10.12
C PHE A 80 -8.61 5.23 11.05
N ARG A 81 -7.30 5.52 10.90
CA ARG A 81 -6.59 6.55 11.68
C ARG A 81 -5.85 7.52 10.76
N CYS A 82 -6.07 8.81 10.96
CA CYS A 82 -5.29 9.86 10.30
C CYS A 82 -3.99 10.08 11.09
N ALA A 83 -2.89 9.52 10.57
CA ALA A 83 -1.58 9.62 11.22
C ALA A 83 -0.44 9.26 10.27
N ASP A 84 0.76 9.70 10.60
CA ASP A 84 1.99 9.12 10.07
C ASP A 84 2.25 7.79 10.80
N VAL A 85 2.26 6.68 10.06
CA VAL A 85 2.45 5.34 10.62
C VAL A 85 3.75 5.21 11.42
N ARG A 86 4.78 5.98 11.07
CA ARG A 86 6.09 6.00 11.75
C ARG A 86 5.99 6.50 13.20
N THR A 87 4.94 7.26 13.52
CA THR A 87 4.73 7.84 14.85
C THR A 87 3.68 7.11 15.68
N LEU A 88 2.97 6.15 15.09
CA LEU A 88 1.96 5.39 15.81
C LEU A 88 2.58 4.37 16.77
N PRO A 89 2.05 4.25 18.00
CA PRO A 89 2.44 3.22 18.96
C PRO A 89 1.83 1.87 18.56
N LEU A 90 2.40 1.23 17.55
CA LEU A 90 1.99 -0.11 17.12
C LEU A 90 2.78 -1.18 17.87
N GLU A 91 2.08 -2.18 18.39
CA GLU A 91 2.68 -3.30 19.09
C GLU A 91 3.41 -4.25 18.14
N ASP A 92 4.54 -4.81 18.61
CA ASP A 92 5.31 -5.79 17.86
C ASP A 92 4.52 -7.09 17.70
N GLY A 93 4.50 -7.65 16.50
CA GLY A 93 3.84 -8.91 16.21
C GLY A 93 2.31 -8.89 16.31
N ALA A 94 1.70 -7.70 16.22
CA ALA A 94 0.25 -7.52 16.40
C ALA A 94 -0.58 -7.90 15.17
N PHE A 95 0.04 -8.00 13.97
CA PHE A 95 -0.67 -8.18 12.72
C PHE A 95 -0.28 -9.48 12.00
N ASP A 96 -1.24 -10.06 11.32
CA ASP A 96 -1.09 -11.22 10.44
C ASP A 96 -0.59 -10.81 9.05
N ALA A 97 -1.00 -9.63 8.59
CA ALA A 97 -0.50 -9.02 7.37
C ALA A 97 -0.35 -7.52 7.48
N VAL A 98 0.51 -6.96 6.60
CA VAL A 98 0.63 -5.53 6.30
C VAL A 98 0.43 -5.35 4.81
N CYS A 99 -0.41 -4.38 4.44
CA CYS A 99 -0.57 -3.88 3.08
C CYS A 99 0.12 -2.53 2.92
N LEU A 100 0.82 -2.34 1.79
CA LEU A 100 1.56 -1.13 1.42
C LEU A 100 1.40 -0.86 -0.08
N TYR A 101 0.18 -0.63 -0.54
CA TYR A 101 -0.10 -0.43 -1.97
C TYR A 101 0.15 1.02 -2.39
N PHE A 102 1.24 1.26 -3.13
CA PHE A 102 1.65 2.57 -3.68
C PHE A 102 1.86 3.67 -2.61
N ALA A 103 2.00 3.32 -1.34
CA ALA A 103 2.08 4.27 -0.23
C ALA A 103 3.47 4.90 -0.02
N LEU A 104 4.52 4.33 -0.63
CA LEU A 104 5.90 4.74 -0.36
C LEU A 104 6.42 5.83 -1.33
N LEU A 105 5.74 6.07 -2.44
CA LEU A 105 6.24 6.86 -3.58
C LEU A 105 6.57 8.33 -3.27
N GLN A 106 5.99 8.93 -2.21
CA GLN A 106 6.27 10.31 -1.78
C GLN A 106 7.24 10.38 -0.58
N MET A 107 7.89 9.27 -0.25
CA MET A 107 8.86 9.21 0.84
C MET A 107 10.28 9.14 0.29
N PRO A 108 11.27 9.81 0.92
CA PRO A 108 12.68 9.59 0.63
C PRO A 108 13.05 8.10 0.74
N ARG A 109 14.07 7.67 0.01
CA ARG A 109 14.49 6.25 0.00
C ARG A 109 14.78 5.70 1.39
N ALA A 110 15.42 6.49 2.25
CA ALA A 110 15.68 6.08 3.63
C ALA A 110 14.40 5.78 4.42
N ASP A 111 13.39 6.65 4.29
CA ASP A 111 12.10 6.52 4.97
C ASP A 111 11.30 5.30 4.46
N GLN A 112 11.42 4.97 3.16
CA GLN A 112 10.80 3.75 2.61
C GLN A 112 11.35 2.50 3.30
N GLY A 113 12.67 2.42 3.49
CA GLY A 113 13.31 1.33 4.25
C GLY A 113 12.86 1.27 5.70
N ASP A 114 12.69 2.43 6.37
CA ASP A 114 12.19 2.49 7.75
C ASP A 114 10.75 1.97 7.86
N VAL A 115 9.87 2.33 6.93
CA VAL A 115 8.48 1.81 6.90
C VAL A 115 8.44 0.31 6.65
N LEU A 116 9.30 -0.23 5.78
CA LEU A 116 9.40 -1.68 5.57
C LEU A 116 9.89 -2.42 6.83
N ARG A 117 10.89 -1.86 7.55
CA ARG A 117 11.35 -2.40 8.84
C ARG A 117 10.26 -2.32 9.92
N LEU A 118 9.48 -1.22 9.94
CA LEU A 118 8.30 -1.12 10.80
C LEU A 118 7.29 -2.21 10.47
N ALA A 119 6.98 -2.42 9.18
CA ALA A 119 6.09 -3.49 8.74
C ALA A 119 6.58 -4.87 9.22
N ALA A 120 7.88 -5.15 9.10
CA ALA A 120 8.45 -6.39 9.64
C ALA A 120 8.29 -6.49 11.16
N ARG A 121 8.51 -5.42 11.91
CA ARG A 121 8.38 -5.39 13.37
C ARG A 121 6.96 -5.69 13.84
N VAL A 122 5.95 -5.08 13.23
CA VAL A 122 4.54 -5.20 13.65
C VAL A 122 3.88 -6.50 13.19
N LEU A 123 4.44 -7.17 12.19
CA LEU A 123 4.00 -8.49 11.78
C LEU A 123 4.42 -9.55 12.81
N ARG A 124 3.55 -10.53 13.05
CA ARG A 124 3.93 -11.74 13.79
C ARG A 124 4.95 -12.57 12.99
N PRO A 125 5.72 -13.46 13.62
CA PRO A 125 6.54 -14.43 12.90
C PRO A 125 5.69 -15.23 11.90
N GLY A 126 6.12 -15.28 10.64
CA GLY A 126 5.37 -15.92 9.56
C GLY A 126 4.23 -15.08 8.97
N GLY A 127 4.03 -13.84 9.43
CA GLY A 127 3.08 -12.89 8.85
C GLY A 127 3.50 -12.43 7.45
N HIS A 128 2.59 -11.82 6.72
CA HIS A 128 2.77 -11.50 5.30
C HIS A 128 2.76 -9.99 5.01
N LEU A 129 3.58 -9.58 4.07
CA LEU A 129 3.58 -8.25 3.48
C LEU A 129 3.08 -8.33 2.02
N ALA A 130 2.04 -7.56 1.70
CA ALA A 130 1.64 -7.27 0.34
C ALA A 130 2.01 -5.83 0.01
N VAL A 131 2.91 -5.62 -0.94
CA VAL A 131 3.38 -4.28 -1.28
C VAL A 131 3.37 -4.05 -2.78
N ALA A 132 3.01 -2.82 -3.19
CA ALA A 132 3.12 -2.41 -4.58
C ALA A 132 3.81 -1.05 -4.71
N THR A 133 4.52 -0.88 -5.82
CA THR A 133 5.22 0.35 -6.18
C THR A 133 5.19 0.59 -7.69
N VAL A 134 5.59 1.79 -8.11
CA VAL A 134 5.88 2.16 -9.50
C VAL A 134 7.40 2.18 -9.65
N PRO A 135 8.03 1.15 -10.29
CA PRO A 135 9.48 0.94 -10.24
C PRO A 135 10.24 1.79 -11.27
N LEU A 136 10.29 3.11 -11.11
CA LEU A 136 10.92 4.05 -12.04
C LEU A 136 12.41 4.30 -11.78
N ASP A 137 12.94 3.89 -10.62
CA ASP A 137 14.31 4.17 -10.16
C ASP A 137 14.66 5.67 -10.18
N VAL A 138 13.84 6.45 -9.52
CA VAL A 138 13.98 7.91 -9.40
C VAL A 138 14.00 8.35 -7.94
N GLU A 139 14.61 9.50 -7.66
CA GLU A 139 14.63 10.09 -6.32
C GLU A 139 14.37 11.59 -6.37
N GLY A 140 13.33 12.04 -5.65
CA GLY A 140 12.97 13.44 -5.53
C GLY A 140 12.56 14.11 -6.87
N VAL A 141 12.04 13.35 -7.81
CA VAL A 141 11.66 13.89 -9.12
C VAL A 141 10.30 14.57 -9.03
N SER A 142 10.31 15.88 -9.28
CA SER A 142 9.08 16.67 -9.34
C SER A 142 8.31 16.41 -10.62
N GLY A 143 7.00 16.29 -10.50
CA GLY A 143 6.09 16.07 -11.63
C GLY A 143 4.68 16.53 -11.34
N THR A 144 3.76 16.12 -12.18
CA THR A 144 2.33 16.37 -12.03
C THR A 144 1.59 15.03 -12.09
N PHE A 145 0.78 14.76 -11.08
CA PHE A 145 -0.07 13.59 -11.02
C PHE A 145 -1.53 14.02 -10.86
N MET A 146 -2.38 13.66 -11.82
CA MET A 146 -3.80 14.05 -11.87
C MET A 146 -4.01 15.57 -11.66
N GLY A 147 -3.15 16.41 -12.27
CA GLY A 147 -3.22 17.87 -12.15
C GLY A 147 -2.66 18.45 -10.85
N GLN A 148 -2.14 17.64 -9.92
CA GLN A 148 -1.53 18.08 -8.68
C GLN A 148 -0.01 17.94 -8.72
N PRO A 149 0.76 18.89 -8.16
CA PRO A 149 2.20 18.74 -8.06
C PRO A 149 2.55 17.55 -7.14
N VAL A 150 3.51 16.76 -7.57
CA VAL A 150 4.01 15.59 -6.83
C VAL A 150 5.52 15.52 -6.92
N GLU A 151 6.14 15.02 -5.86
CA GLU A 151 7.51 14.56 -5.86
C GLU A 151 7.50 13.04 -5.73
N VAL A 152 8.20 12.36 -6.63
CA VAL A 152 8.23 10.89 -6.69
C VAL A 152 9.61 10.37 -6.41
N THR A 153 9.67 9.40 -5.50
CA THR A 153 10.85 8.61 -5.20
C THR A 153 10.49 7.13 -5.29
N SER A 154 11.23 6.39 -6.09
CA SER A 154 11.07 4.94 -6.19
C SER A 154 12.40 4.26 -6.49
N PHE A 155 12.43 2.94 -6.32
CA PHE A 155 13.52 2.07 -6.73
C PHE A 155 13.15 1.35 -8.02
N GLY A 156 14.16 0.88 -8.77
CA GLY A 156 13.94 -0.12 -9.82
C GLY A 156 13.52 -1.47 -9.21
N GLU A 157 12.99 -2.37 -10.02
CA GLU A 157 12.39 -3.64 -9.56
C GLU A 157 13.30 -4.47 -8.67
N ASP A 158 14.55 -4.70 -9.09
CA ASP A 158 15.49 -5.55 -8.34
C ASP A 158 15.95 -4.85 -7.05
N ALA A 159 16.18 -3.54 -7.10
CA ALA A 159 16.58 -2.75 -5.93
C ALA A 159 15.45 -2.68 -4.89
N PHE A 160 14.19 -2.55 -5.31
CA PHE A 160 13.06 -2.59 -4.39
C PHE A 160 12.86 -3.98 -3.78
N THR A 161 13.05 -5.04 -4.57
CA THR A 161 13.00 -6.42 -4.08
C THR A 161 14.07 -6.64 -3.01
N ALA A 162 15.31 -6.22 -3.27
CA ALA A 162 16.40 -6.29 -2.28
C ALA A 162 16.10 -5.48 -1.01
N LEU A 163 15.51 -4.28 -1.14
CA LEU A 163 15.11 -3.46 0.01
C LEU A 163 14.07 -4.17 0.90
N VAL A 164 13.12 -4.88 0.30
CA VAL A 164 12.13 -5.70 1.03
C VAL A 164 12.83 -6.85 1.76
N GLU A 165 13.78 -7.53 1.11
CA GLU A 165 14.54 -8.62 1.70
C GLU A 165 15.46 -8.12 2.85
N GLU A 166 16.13 -6.98 2.68
CA GLU A 166 16.94 -6.34 3.71
C GLU A 166 16.11 -5.90 4.93
N ALA A 167 14.83 -5.60 4.76
CA ALA A 167 13.90 -5.32 5.85
C ALA A 167 13.49 -6.56 6.66
N GLY A 168 13.95 -7.77 6.27
CA GLY A 168 13.72 -9.03 6.99
C GLY A 168 12.62 -9.90 6.40
N PHE A 169 12.27 -9.71 5.14
CA PHE A 169 11.26 -10.50 4.44
C PHE A 169 11.88 -11.53 3.50
N THR A 170 11.15 -12.62 3.26
CA THR A 170 11.39 -13.54 2.14
C THR A 170 10.32 -13.29 1.08
N VAL A 171 10.73 -12.89 -0.13
CA VAL A 171 9.81 -12.64 -1.24
C VAL A 171 9.27 -13.97 -1.77
N LEU A 172 7.94 -14.12 -1.77
CA LEU A 172 7.22 -15.32 -2.23
C LEU A 172 6.77 -15.19 -3.67
N SER A 173 6.35 -14.00 -4.08
CA SER A 173 5.98 -13.72 -5.48
C SER A 173 6.31 -12.28 -5.86
N ARG A 174 6.68 -12.07 -7.13
CA ARG A 174 6.85 -10.77 -7.76
C ARG A 174 6.13 -10.78 -9.12
N LYS A 175 5.31 -9.75 -9.34
CA LYS A 175 4.60 -9.57 -10.60
C LYS A 175 4.68 -8.12 -11.03
N SER A 176 5.14 -7.89 -12.26
CA SER A 176 5.16 -6.57 -12.90
C SER A 176 4.14 -6.52 -14.03
N THR A 177 3.54 -5.36 -14.23
CA THR A 177 2.55 -5.11 -15.29
C THR A 177 2.56 -3.65 -15.69
N MET A 178 1.95 -3.34 -16.83
CA MET A 178 1.62 -1.97 -17.22
C MET A 178 0.16 -1.70 -16.87
N PHE A 179 -0.12 -0.56 -16.28
CA PHE A 179 -1.46 -0.10 -15.96
C PHE A 179 -1.71 1.27 -16.61
N VAL A 180 -2.93 1.49 -17.08
CA VAL A 180 -3.36 2.78 -17.62
C VAL A 180 -4.46 3.32 -16.71
N PRO A 181 -4.21 4.38 -15.92
CA PRO A 181 -5.24 5.01 -15.09
C PRO A 181 -6.43 5.51 -15.94
N ALA A 182 -7.63 5.41 -15.39
CA ALA A 182 -8.86 5.83 -16.07
C ALA A 182 -9.06 7.35 -16.00
N VAL A 183 -8.06 8.12 -16.46
CA VAL A 183 -8.13 9.58 -16.53
C VAL A 183 -7.77 10.08 -17.93
N PRO A 184 -8.28 11.27 -18.37
CA PRO A 184 -7.92 11.85 -19.66
C PRO A 184 -6.40 11.99 -19.82
N ALA A 185 -5.88 11.61 -20.98
CA ALA A 185 -4.45 11.67 -21.32
C ALA A 185 -3.53 10.86 -20.38
N ALA A 186 -4.05 9.80 -19.73
CA ALA A 186 -3.24 8.90 -18.93
C ALA A 186 -2.12 8.27 -19.75
N VAL A 187 -0.94 8.18 -19.15
CA VAL A 187 0.21 7.46 -19.72
C VAL A 187 0.29 6.11 -19.00
N PRO A 188 0.56 5.00 -19.72
CA PRO A 188 0.81 3.71 -19.08
C PRO A 188 1.95 3.82 -18.06
N GLU A 189 1.73 3.33 -16.85
CA GLU A 189 2.74 3.27 -15.80
C GLU A 189 3.11 1.83 -15.46
N PRO A 190 4.39 1.54 -15.22
CA PRO A 190 4.78 0.22 -14.73
C PRO A 190 4.33 0.08 -13.27
N GLN A 191 3.76 -1.05 -12.92
CA GLN A 191 3.40 -1.38 -11.54
C GLN A 191 4.03 -2.70 -11.16
N MET A 192 4.60 -2.79 -9.97
CA MET A 192 5.16 -4.02 -9.41
C MET A 192 4.47 -4.35 -8.09
N PHE A 193 4.07 -5.62 -7.96
CA PHE A 193 3.43 -6.18 -6.78
C PHE A 193 4.30 -7.28 -6.21
N LEU A 194 4.53 -7.25 -4.90
CA LEU A 194 5.24 -8.30 -4.16
C LEU A 194 4.33 -8.86 -3.06
N LEU A 195 4.38 -10.18 -2.90
CA LEU A 195 3.95 -10.85 -1.68
C LEU A 195 5.19 -11.41 -1.00
N ALA A 196 5.38 -11.10 0.28
CA ALA A 196 6.54 -11.54 1.03
C ALA A 196 6.12 -12.02 2.43
N ARG A 197 6.99 -12.81 3.10
CA ARG A 197 6.75 -13.36 4.43
C ARG A 197 7.88 -12.93 5.38
N ARG A 198 7.51 -12.54 6.60
CA ARG A 198 8.43 -12.31 7.71
C ARG A 198 9.01 -13.62 8.27
#